data_704e9801a2e0090685cf7f920512720c
#
_entry.id   704e9801a2e0090685cf7f920512720c
#
_cell.length_a   1.000
_cell.length_b   1.000
_cell.length_c   1.000
_cell.angle_alpha   90.00
_cell.angle_beta   90.00
_cell.angle_gamma   90.00
#
_symmetry.space_group_name_H-M   'P 1'
#
loop_
_entity.id
_entity.type
_entity.pdbx_description
1 polymer ?
#
loop_
_entity_poly.entity_id
_entity_poly.type
_entity_poly.pdbx_seq_one_letter_code
_entity_poly.pdbx_strand_id
1 'polypeptide(L)'
;MDFPNDNRLSLIQKISEEMNALGLESVRPAIQRHVEKAKTIRKSLDLAPLIEHTLLKPEATRRDIIRLCEEAKRFHFHGVCVNPVFVKEARKQLTGTHRSVITVVGFPLGANITATKVEEAKHVIELGANEVDMVIPIGILKEGDYRAVWQDIRAVVEAAGSI
;
A
#
# COMPACT_ATOMS: atom_id res chain seq x y z
N MET A 1 26.43 4.30 -2.61
CA MET A 1 26.70 2.90 -3.02
C MET A 1 26.14 2.73 -4.42
N ASP A 2 27.01 2.72 -5.40
CA ASP A 2 26.59 2.46 -6.78
C ASP A 2 26.48 0.95 -6.96
N PHE A 3 25.26 0.48 -7.22
CA PHE A 3 25.04 -0.90 -7.65
C PHE A 3 25.54 -1.05 -9.08
N PRO A 4 26.31 -2.10 -9.41
CA PRO A 4 26.77 -2.33 -10.78
C PRO A 4 25.57 -2.40 -11.73
N ASN A 5 25.64 -1.66 -12.85
CA ASN A 5 24.55 -1.54 -13.84
C ASN A 5 24.08 -2.90 -14.41
N ASP A 6 24.97 -3.89 -14.51
CA ASP A 6 24.66 -5.23 -15.05
C ASP A 6 23.64 -6.02 -14.21
N ASN A 7 23.65 -5.86 -12.88
CA ASN A 7 22.71 -6.57 -12.02
C ASN A 7 21.29 -6.01 -12.08
N ARG A 8 21.13 -4.72 -12.41
CA ARG A 8 19.80 -4.09 -12.52
C ARG A 8 19.05 -4.56 -13.76
N LEU A 9 19.72 -4.64 -14.90
CA LEU A 9 19.10 -5.11 -16.15
C LEU A 9 18.68 -6.57 -16.05
N SER A 10 19.53 -7.43 -15.46
CA SER A 10 19.23 -8.85 -15.23
C SER A 10 18.05 -9.04 -14.26
N LEU A 11 17.93 -8.22 -13.22
CA LEU A 11 16.82 -8.27 -12.28
C LEU A 11 15.49 -7.82 -12.93
N ILE A 12 15.53 -6.71 -13.67
CA ILE A 12 14.34 -6.20 -14.40
C ILE A 12 13.87 -7.22 -15.45
N GLN A 13 14.79 -7.90 -16.10
CA GLN A 13 14.49 -8.91 -17.11
C GLN A 13 13.83 -10.14 -16.47
N LYS A 14 14.37 -10.65 -15.37
CA LYS A 14 13.78 -11.73 -14.57
C LYS A 14 12.38 -11.38 -14.06
N ILE A 15 12.21 -10.19 -13.46
CA ILE A 15 10.90 -9.72 -13.00
C ILE A 15 9.91 -9.65 -14.17
N SER A 16 10.34 -9.18 -15.34
CA SER A 16 9.52 -9.12 -16.54
C SER A 16 9.07 -10.49 -17.03
N GLU A 17 9.96 -11.47 -17.03
CA GLU A 17 9.67 -12.85 -17.42
C GLU A 17 8.70 -13.52 -16.45
N GLU A 18 8.92 -13.35 -15.15
CA GLU A 18 8.02 -13.84 -14.09
C GLU A 18 6.62 -13.17 -14.19
N MET A 19 6.58 -11.86 -14.41
CA MET A 19 5.30 -11.14 -14.59
C MET A 19 4.53 -11.65 -15.81
N ASN A 20 5.21 -11.96 -16.91
CA ASN A 20 4.59 -12.54 -18.11
C ASN A 20 4.06 -13.95 -17.83
N ALA A 21 4.85 -14.78 -17.13
CA ALA A 21 4.45 -16.12 -16.75
C ALA A 21 3.23 -16.14 -15.83
N LEU A 22 3.04 -15.08 -15.02
CA LEU A 22 1.89 -14.91 -14.12
C LEU A 22 0.69 -14.18 -14.78
N GLY A 23 0.80 -13.78 -16.07
CA GLY A 23 -0.26 -13.04 -16.76
C GLY A 23 -0.47 -11.61 -16.23
N LEU A 24 0.55 -10.99 -15.65
CA LEU A 24 0.50 -9.67 -15.01
C LEU A 24 0.83 -8.51 -15.99
N GLU A 25 0.74 -8.72 -17.29
CA GLU A 25 1.03 -7.69 -18.31
C GLU A 25 0.18 -6.43 -18.13
N SER A 26 -1.05 -6.57 -17.61
CA SER A 26 -1.95 -5.45 -17.35
C SER A 26 -1.45 -4.48 -16.27
N VAL A 27 -0.50 -4.88 -15.43
CA VAL A 27 0.07 -4.05 -14.34
C VAL A 27 1.18 -3.12 -14.85
N ARG A 28 1.85 -3.47 -15.96
CA ARG A 28 2.96 -2.66 -16.53
C ARG A 28 2.63 -1.19 -16.75
N PRO A 29 1.47 -0.81 -17.31
CA PRO A 29 1.14 0.60 -17.51
C PRO A 29 1.01 1.39 -16.21
N ALA A 30 0.57 0.74 -15.12
CA ALA A 30 0.47 1.36 -13.81
C ALA A 30 1.86 1.63 -13.23
N ILE A 31 2.75 0.64 -13.25
CA ILE A 31 4.15 0.78 -12.81
C ILE A 31 4.85 1.89 -13.62
N GLN A 32 4.66 1.92 -14.93
CA GLN A 32 5.30 2.90 -15.81
C GLN A 32 4.83 4.33 -15.49
N ARG A 33 3.54 4.55 -15.22
CA ARG A 33 3.01 5.85 -14.78
C ARG A 33 3.64 6.31 -13.47
N HIS A 34 3.86 5.43 -12.51
CA HIS A 34 4.52 5.77 -11.24
C HIS A 34 5.99 6.15 -11.44
N VAL A 35 6.71 5.43 -12.31
CA VAL A 35 8.10 5.76 -12.66
C VAL A 35 8.20 7.13 -13.33
N GLU A 36 7.32 7.43 -14.29
CA GLU A 36 7.30 8.75 -14.94
C GLU A 36 6.95 9.87 -13.95
N LYS A 37 5.99 9.66 -13.05
CA LYS A 37 5.67 10.61 -11.98
C LYS A 37 6.87 10.87 -11.07
N ALA A 38 7.62 9.84 -10.72
CA ALA A 38 8.84 9.97 -9.90
C ALA A 38 9.91 10.83 -10.58
N LYS A 39 10.03 10.80 -11.91
CA LYS A 39 10.98 11.63 -12.67
C LYS A 39 10.66 13.13 -12.62
N THR A 40 9.44 13.51 -12.28
CA THR A 40 9.01 14.92 -12.20
C THR A 40 9.35 15.60 -10.88
N ILE A 41 9.75 14.83 -9.86
CA ILE A 41 10.12 15.36 -8.54
C ILE A 41 11.40 16.18 -8.65
N ARG A 42 11.32 17.46 -8.29
CA ARG A 42 12.44 18.43 -8.34
C ARG A 42 12.71 19.10 -7.01
N LYS A 43 11.72 19.19 -6.13
CA LYS A 43 11.76 19.88 -4.85
C LYS A 43 11.17 19.02 -3.75
N SER A 44 11.53 19.29 -2.50
CA SER A 44 10.96 18.59 -1.34
C SER A 44 9.42 18.69 -1.28
N LEU A 45 8.84 19.82 -1.71
CA LEU A 45 7.39 20.01 -1.79
C LEU A 45 6.72 19.09 -2.81
N ASP A 46 7.43 18.62 -3.84
CA ASP A 46 6.90 17.67 -4.82
C ASP A 46 6.74 16.26 -4.21
N LEU A 47 7.38 15.99 -3.08
CA LEU A 47 7.25 14.73 -2.33
C LEU A 47 5.99 14.68 -1.47
N ALA A 48 5.53 15.80 -0.94
CA ALA A 48 4.40 15.83 -0.02
C ALA A 48 3.16 15.06 -0.52
N PRO A 49 2.72 15.20 -1.79
CA PRO A 49 1.58 14.45 -2.31
C PRO A 49 1.85 12.95 -2.52
N LEU A 50 3.05 12.48 -2.24
CA LEU A 50 3.43 11.06 -2.33
C LEU A 50 3.63 10.41 -0.95
N ILE A 51 3.52 11.21 0.12
CA ILE A 51 3.74 10.75 1.50
C ILE A 51 2.43 10.31 2.12
N GLU A 52 2.42 9.09 2.60
CA GLU A 52 1.40 8.55 3.50
C GLU A 52 1.89 8.74 4.94
N HIS A 53 1.31 9.72 5.64
CA HIS A 53 1.68 9.99 7.02
C HIS A 53 1.19 8.87 7.92
N THR A 54 2.12 8.10 8.49
CA THR A 54 1.85 6.77 9.03
C THR A 54 1.95 6.72 10.55
N LEU A 55 0.95 6.14 11.21
CA LEU A 55 0.95 5.81 12.62
C LEU A 55 0.32 4.43 12.87
N LEU A 56 1.19 3.42 13.01
CA LEU A 56 0.81 2.00 13.19
C LEU A 56 1.23 1.43 14.56
N LYS A 57 1.60 2.30 15.50
CA LYS A 57 1.93 1.88 16.86
C LYS A 57 0.70 1.29 17.55
N PRO A 58 0.81 0.14 18.22
CA PRO A 58 -0.34 -0.51 18.86
C PRO A 58 -0.94 0.32 20.02
N GLU A 59 -0.15 1.18 20.65
CA GLU A 59 -0.58 2.07 21.72
C GLU A 59 -1.14 3.43 21.23
N ALA A 60 -1.22 3.65 19.90
CA ALA A 60 -1.78 4.88 19.34
C ALA A 60 -3.20 5.14 19.84
N THR A 61 -3.49 6.39 20.14
CA THR A 61 -4.81 6.82 20.63
C THR A 61 -5.57 7.59 19.56
N ARG A 62 -6.89 7.78 19.73
CA ARG A 62 -7.70 8.66 18.85
C ARG A 62 -7.13 10.07 18.75
N ARG A 63 -6.57 10.60 19.84
CA ARG A 63 -5.96 11.93 19.86
C ARG A 63 -4.75 12.00 18.93
N ASP A 64 -3.96 10.92 18.89
CA ASP A 64 -2.81 10.84 17.99
C ASP A 64 -3.24 10.77 16.53
N ILE A 65 -4.33 10.05 16.22
CA ILE A 65 -4.89 9.98 14.88
C ILE A 65 -5.45 11.34 14.43
N ILE A 66 -6.13 12.07 15.30
CA ILE A 66 -6.61 13.43 14.99
C ILE A 66 -5.42 14.32 14.61
N ARG A 67 -4.35 14.33 15.44
CA ARG A 67 -3.13 15.09 15.16
C ARG A 67 -2.48 14.68 13.84
N LEU A 68 -2.38 13.37 13.56
CA LEU A 68 -1.86 12.83 12.31
C LEU A 68 -2.62 13.38 11.09
N CYS A 69 -3.95 13.40 11.16
CA CYS A 69 -4.80 13.93 10.10
C CYS A 69 -4.65 15.46 9.93
N GLU A 70 -4.48 16.21 11.02
CA GLU A 70 -4.21 17.64 10.97
C GLU A 70 -2.87 17.94 10.30
N GLU A 71 -1.83 17.18 10.63
CA GLU A 71 -0.52 17.28 10.01
C GLU A 71 -0.58 16.95 8.51
N ALA A 72 -1.29 15.87 8.12
CA ALA A 72 -1.47 15.50 6.72
C ALA A 72 -2.18 16.59 5.90
N LYS A 73 -3.17 17.26 6.49
CA LYS A 73 -3.85 18.42 5.88
C LYS A 73 -2.89 19.61 5.74
N ARG A 74 -2.18 19.95 6.82
CA ARG A 74 -1.28 21.10 6.89
C ARG A 74 -0.12 20.99 5.92
N PHE A 75 0.48 19.83 5.80
CA PHE A 75 1.65 19.60 4.96
C PHE A 75 1.32 19.06 3.56
N HIS A 76 0.05 18.96 3.22
CA HIS A 76 -0.43 18.49 1.92
C HIS A 76 0.04 17.08 1.55
N PHE A 77 0.15 16.18 2.54
CA PHE A 77 0.48 14.79 2.29
C PHE A 77 -0.61 14.09 1.46
N HIS A 78 -0.28 12.96 0.83
CA HIS A 78 -1.22 12.12 0.09
C HIS A 78 -2.38 11.68 0.97
N GLY A 79 -2.07 11.16 2.13
CA GLY A 79 -3.05 10.68 3.09
C GLY A 79 -2.43 10.29 4.42
N VAL A 80 -3.18 9.54 5.19
CA VAL A 80 -2.72 8.94 6.44
C VAL A 80 -2.85 7.43 6.39
N CYS A 81 -1.83 6.72 6.91
CA CYS A 81 -1.88 5.27 7.09
C CYS A 81 -2.05 4.94 8.57
N VAL A 82 -3.12 4.20 8.91
CA VAL A 82 -3.52 3.90 10.28
C VAL A 82 -3.90 2.43 10.45
N ASN A 83 -3.86 1.93 11.70
CA ASN A 83 -4.42 0.61 11.99
C ASN A 83 -5.94 0.56 11.70
N PRO A 84 -6.50 -0.60 11.31
CA PRO A 84 -7.90 -0.79 10.93
C PRO A 84 -8.92 -0.19 11.91
N VAL A 85 -8.66 -0.29 13.20
CA VAL A 85 -9.53 0.24 14.28
C VAL A 85 -9.74 1.77 14.20
N PHE A 86 -8.84 2.49 13.52
CA PHE A 86 -8.86 3.94 13.40
C PHE A 86 -9.34 4.46 12.04
N VAL A 87 -9.66 3.60 11.08
CA VAL A 87 -10.09 4.00 9.74
C VAL A 87 -11.30 4.94 9.80
N LYS A 88 -12.33 4.59 10.59
CA LYS A 88 -13.54 5.42 10.74
C LYS A 88 -13.23 6.80 11.33
N GLU A 89 -12.30 6.88 12.29
CA GLU A 89 -11.88 8.16 12.87
C GLU A 89 -11.10 9.00 11.85
N ALA A 90 -10.12 8.40 11.18
CA ALA A 90 -9.34 9.08 10.14
C ALA A 90 -10.25 9.59 9.00
N ARG A 91 -11.19 8.78 8.55
CA ARG A 91 -12.17 9.17 7.52
C ARG A 91 -12.99 10.39 7.95
N LYS A 92 -13.47 10.38 9.19
CA LYS A 92 -14.19 11.53 9.76
C LYS A 92 -13.34 12.81 9.74
N GLN A 93 -12.07 12.72 10.15
CA GLN A 93 -11.15 13.86 10.21
C GLN A 93 -10.76 14.41 8.83
N LEU A 94 -10.76 13.56 7.80
CA LEU A 94 -10.37 13.93 6.44
C LEU A 94 -11.57 14.22 5.52
N THR A 95 -12.79 14.17 6.03
CA THR A 95 -14.00 14.52 5.26
C THR A 95 -13.89 15.93 4.67
N GLY A 96 -14.24 16.08 3.39
CA GLY A 96 -14.15 17.35 2.66
C GLY A 96 -12.74 17.71 2.18
N THR A 97 -11.77 16.81 2.34
CA THR A 97 -10.42 16.96 1.78
C THR A 97 -10.17 15.95 0.67
N HIS A 98 -9.09 16.16 -0.12
CA HIS A 98 -8.61 15.21 -1.12
C HIS A 98 -7.55 14.25 -0.54
N ARG A 99 -7.53 14.04 0.77
CA ARG A 99 -6.55 13.18 1.44
C ARG A 99 -7.10 11.77 1.56
N SER A 100 -6.28 10.77 1.21
CA SER A 100 -6.63 9.37 1.33
C SER A 100 -6.57 8.88 2.78
N VAL A 101 -7.43 7.92 3.11
CA VAL A 101 -7.29 7.08 4.29
C VAL A 101 -6.76 5.74 3.83
N ILE A 102 -5.54 5.44 4.22
CA ILE A 102 -4.85 4.18 3.95
C ILE A 102 -4.89 3.34 5.23
N THR A 103 -5.00 2.03 5.09
CA THR A 103 -4.91 1.12 6.24
C THR A 103 -4.24 -0.18 5.86
N VAL A 104 -3.78 -0.91 6.88
CA VAL A 104 -3.05 -2.16 6.71
C VAL A 104 -3.96 -3.38 6.75
N VAL A 105 -3.57 -4.45 6.06
CA VAL A 105 -4.24 -5.76 6.05
C VAL A 105 -3.21 -6.87 6.29
N GLY A 106 -3.52 -7.80 7.19
CA GLY A 106 -2.61 -8.87 7.59
C GLY A 106 -1.37 -8.39 8.37
N PHE A 107 -1.40 -7.17 8.84
CA PHE A 107 -0.28 -6.51 9.49
C PHE A 107 -0.12 -6.94 10.97
N PRO A 108 1.14 -7.04 11.50
CA PRO A 108 2.40 -6.77 10.78
C PRO A 108 3.03 -8.00 10.13
N LEU A 109 2.51 -9.20 10.33
CA LEU A 109 3.23 -10.44 10.06
C LEU A 109 2.96 -11.05 8.67
N GLY A 110 1.83 -10.73 8.04
CA GLY A 110 1.39 -11.37 6.80
C GLY A 110 1.05 -12.87 6.94
N ALA A 111 1.05 -13.38 8.19
CA ALA A 111 0.91 -14.80 8.50
C ALA A 111 -0.56 -15.27 8.63
N ASN A 112 -1.50 -14.38 8.41
CA ASN A 112 -2.91 -14.70 8.34
C ASN A 112 -3.23 -15.52 7.08
N ILE A 113 -4.23 -16.39 7.15
CA ILE A 113 -4.75 -17.04 5.94
C ILE A 113 -5.39 -16.01 5.01
N THR A 114 -5.34 -16.26 3.71
CA THR A 114 -5.87 -15.36 2.68
C THR A 114 -7.31 -14.92 2.94
N ALA A 115 -8.19 -15.85 3.35
CA ALA A 115 -9.59 -15.53 3.65
C ALA A 115 -9.74 -14.46 4.74
N THR A 116 -8.90 -14.47 5.78
CA THR A 116 -8.90 -13.46 6.84
C THR A 116 -8.48 -12.08 6.30
N LYS A 117 -7.45 -12.03 5.45
CA LYS A 117 -7.02 -10.78 4.81
C LYS A 117 -8.09 -10.20 3.90
N VAL A 118 -8.78 -11.07 3.14
CA VAL A 118 -9.91 -10.70 2.27
C VAL A 118 -11.04 -10.06 3.07
N GLU A 119 -11.45 -10.68 4.17
CA GLU A 119 -12.51 -10.14 5.03
C GLU A 119 -12.07 -8.83 5.73
N GLU A 120 -10.83 -8.75 6.19
CA GLU A 120 -10.29 -7.52 6.76
C GLU A 120 -10.31 -6.38 5.73
N ALA A 121 -9.88 -6.64 4.48
CA ALA A 121 -9.91 -5.66 3.39
C ALA A 121 -11.33 -5.14 3.14
N LYS A 122 -12.32 -6.02 3.00
CA LYS A 122 -13.73 -5.62 2.83
C LYS A 122 -14.20 -4.71 3.94
N HIS A 123 -13.97 -5.09 5.19
CA HIS A 123 -14.41 -4.31 6.35
C HIS A 123 -13.78 -2.93 6.42
N VAL A 124 -12.46 -2.82 6.16
CA VAL A 124 -11.81 -1.50 6.24
C VAL A 124 -12.26 -0.57 5.11
N ILE A 125 -12.62 -1.12 3.94
CA ILE A 125 -13.20 -0.35 2.84
C ILE A 125 -14.60 0.16 3.22
N GLU A 126 -15.44 -0.69 3.81
CA GLU A 126 -16.76 -0.30 4.32
C GLU A 126 -16.66 0.80 5.40
N LEU A 127 -15.57 0.80 6.19
CA LEU A 127 -15.27 1.86 7.16
C LEU A 127 -14.76 3.16 6.53
N GLY A 128 -14.46 3.16 5.24
CA GLY A 128 -14.10 4.33 4.46
C GLY A 128 -12.61 4.45 4.13
N ALA A 129 -11.84 3.36 4.16
CA ALA A 129 -10.50 3.34 3.59
C ALA A 129 -10.56 3.56 2.07
N ASN A 130 -9.61 4.32 1.55
CA ASN A 130 -9.43 4.58 0.13
C ASN A 130 -8.34 3.68 -0.48
N GLU A 131 -7.42 3.22 0.35
CA GLU A 131 -6.28 2.40 -0.05
C GLU A 131 -5.99 1.36 1.03
N VAL A 132 -5.45 0.21 0.62
CA VAL A 132 -5.13 -0.91 1.50
C VAL A 132 -3.70 -1.36 1.26
N ASP A 133 -2.90 -1.39 2.33
CA ASP A 133 -1.54 -1.91 2.37
C ASP A 133 -1.55 -3.32 2.96
N MET A 134 -1.44 -4.34 2.11
CA MET A 134 -1.41 -5.72 2.61
C MET A 134 0.00 -6.21 2.90
N VAL A 135 0.15 -7.00 3.96
CA VAL A 135 1.39 -7.75 4.19
C VAL A 135 1.29 -9.11 3.51
N ILE A 136 2.25 -9.39 2.64
CA ILE A 136 2.34 -10.67 1.91
C ILE A 136 2.75 -11.82 2.85
N PRO A 137 2.49 -13.10 2.49
CA PRO A 137 2.88 -14.27 3.30
C PRO A 137 4.40 -14.50 3.18
N ILE A 138 5.17 -13.82 4.04
CA ILE A 138 6.64 -13.74 3.97
C ILE A 138 7.30 -15.13 3.97
N GLY A 139 6.79 -16.07 4.78
CA GLY A 139 7.31 -17.44 4.82
C GLY A 139 7.18 -18.14 3.47
N ILE A 140 6.02 -18.08 2.86
CA ILE A 140 5.72 -18.66 1.55
C ILE A 140 6.57 -18.02 0.45
N LEU A 141 6.77 -16.69 0.52
CA LEU A 141 7.66 -15.99 -0.39
C LEU A 141 9.10 -16.51 -0.28
N LYS A 142 9.59 -16.74 0.94
CA LYS A 142 10.94 -17.26 1.18
C LYS A 142 11.12 -18.71 0.71
N GLU A 143 10.07 -19.49 0.68
CA GLU A 143 10.06 -20.85 0.11
C GLU A 143 10.08 -20.84 -1.41
N GLY A 144 9.87 -19.66 -2.05
CA GLY A 144 9.84 -19.53 -3.51
C GLY A 144 8.50 -19.90 -4.14
N ASP A 145 7.45 -20.10 -3.34
CA ASP A 145 6.09 -20.34 -3.88
C ASP A 145 5.44 -18.99 -4.28
N TYR A 146 5.95 -18.41 -5.35
CA TYR A 146 5.45 -17.14 -5.91
C TYR A 146 3.99 -17.23 -6.36
N ARG A 147 3.53 -18.45 -6.72
CA ARG A 147 2.14 -18.66 -7.13
C ARG A 147 1.18 -18.49 -5.96
N ALA A 148 1.50 -19.05 -4.81
CA ALA A 148 0.68 -18.89 -3.61
C ALA A 148 0.69 -17.42 -3.13
N VAL A 149 1.85 -16.74 -3.17
CA VAL A 149 1.95 -15.29 -2.88
C VAL A 149 1.08 -14.47 -3.82
N TRP A 150 1.14 -14.74 -5.12
CA TRP A 150 0.32 -14.06 -6.11
C TRP A 150 -1.18 -14.27 -5.88
N GLN A 151 -1.59 -15.49 -5.54
CA GLN A 151 -3.00 -15.81 -5.22
C GLN A 151 -3.49 -15.04 -3.99
N ASP A 152 -2.66 -14.92 -2.95
CA ASP A 152 -2.96 -14.13 -1.74
C ASP A 152 -3.16 -12.64 -2.08
N ILE A 153 -2.23 -12.05 -2.83
CA ILE A 153 -2.33 -10.66 -3.29
C ILE A 153 -3.59 -10.46 -4.16
N ARG A 154 -3.79 -11.34 -5.13
CA ARG A 154 -4.93 -11.26 -6.05
C ARG A 154 -6.26 -11.29 -5.32
N ALA A 155 -6.41 -12.19 -4.35
CA ALA A 155 -7.64 -12.30 -3.59
C ALA A 155 -7.98 -11.02 -2.81
N VAL A 156 -6.97 -10.37 -2.22
CA VAL A 156 -7.15 -9.09 -1.53
C VAL A 156 -7.46 -7.96 -2.52
N VAL A 157 -6.79 -7.91 -3.67
CA VAL A 157 -7.07 -6.92 -4.73
C VAL A 157 -8.49 -7.07 -5.27
N GLU A 158 -8.95 -8.31 -5.51
CA GLU A 158 -10.31 -8.57 -5.97
C GLU A 158 -11.35 -8.15 -4.90
N ALA A 159 -11.04 -8.36 -3.62
CA ALA A 159 -11.89 -7.92 -2.51
C ALA A 159 -11.93 -6.40 -2.36
N ALA A 160 -10.81 -5.73 -2.62
CA ALA A 160 -10.71 -4.28 -2.59
C ALA A 160 -11.53 -3.62 -3.73
N GLY A 161 -11.67 -4.28 -4.86
CA GLY A 161 -12.45 -3.77 -5.99
C GLY A 161 -11.83 -2.52 -6.61
N SER A 162 -12.68 -1.54 -6.90
CA SER A 162 -12.31 -0.26 -7.56
C SER A 162 -12.28 0.90 -6.57
N ILE A 163 -11.62 0.74 -5.42
CA ILE A 163 -11.40 1.85 -4.48
C ILE A 163 -10.38 2.85 -4.99
#